data_ce334f8ecd86010f1ca295d92234a6b4
#
_entry.id   ce334f8ecd86010f1ca295d92234a6b4
#
_cell.length_a   1.000
_cell.length_b   1.000
_cell.length_c   1.000
_cell.angle_alpha   90.00
_cell.angle_beta   90.00
_cell.angle_gamma   90.00
#
_symmetry.space_group_name_H-M   'P 1'
#
loop_
_entity.id
_entity.type
_entity.pdbx_description
1 polymer ?
#
loop_
_entity_poly.entity_id
_entity_poly.type
_entity_poly.pdbx_seq_one_letter_code
_entity_poly.pdbx_strand_id
1 'polypeptide(L)'
;MAAGYMKKILDENRIKNIEVKTAGVMTVAGLLATPEAVQIMDAVGVDLRKYRSTKLTPEMVKKADLILGMTPFHVQSALRMLPDSRGKTFLLKEYTGSDVRHSQISDPMGCTLEVYKRVFGDIKSACDKLLKSEFILGRKKSEKRAHEAKKSKHPASKTVRSKSVSTPKAQGKTVKKKVR
;
A
#
# COMPACT_ATOMS: atom_id res chain seq x y z
N MET A 1 -4.04 11.67 -6.68
CA MET A 1 -3.57 10.87 -7.84
C MET A 1 -2.43 9.94 -7.47
N ALA A 2 -1.25 10.39 -7.03
CA ALA A 2 -0.04 9.56 -6.82
C ALA A 2 -0.26 8.33 -5.93
N ALA A 3 -0.82 8.49 -4.72
CA ALA A 3 -1.04 7.35 -3.83
C ALA A 3 -2.07 6.35 -4.36
N GLY A 4 -3.12 6.83 -5.03
CA GLY A 4 -4.10 5.93 -5.67
C GLY A 4 -3.45 5.08 -6.75
N TYR A 5 -2.65 5.70 -7.62
CA TYR A 5 -1.92 5.01 -8.66
C TYR A 5 -0.86 4.06 -8.09
N MET A 6 -0.08 4.51 -7.08
CA MET A 6 0.93 3.65 -6.45
C MET A 6 0.32 2.41 -5.79
N LYS A 7 -0.79 2.56 -5.06
CA LYS A 7 -1.53 1.42 -4.49
C LYS A 7 -1.95 0.43 -5.56
N LYS A 8 -2.54 0.91 -6.66
CA LYS A 8 -2.95 0.07 -7.80
C LYS A 8 -1.77 -0.75 -8.34
N ILE A 9 -0.64 -0.12 -8.67
CA ILE A 9 0.50 -0.85 -9.25
C ILE A 9 1.19 -1.78 -8.24
N LEU A 10 1.17 -1.49 -6.95
CA LEU A 10 1.61 -2.41 -5.91
C LEU A 10 0.72 -3.67 -5.86
N ASP A 11 -0.60 -3.50 -5.89
CA ASP A 11 -1.58 -4.60 -5.89
C ASP A 11 -1.44 -5.47 -7.15
N GLU A 12 -1.33 -4.87 -8.33
CA GLU A 12 -1.09 -5.57 -9.61
C GLU A 12 0.21 -6.39 -9.57
N ASN A 13 1.22 -5.90 -8.89
CA ASN A 13 2.50 -6.59 -8.70
C ASN A 13 2.53 -7.52 -7.47
N ARG A 14 1.39 -7.70 -6.78
CA ARG A 14 1.24 -8.55 -5.59
C ARG A 14 2.18 -8.19 -4.45
N ILE A 15 2.47 -6.89 -4.27
CA ILE A 15 3.29 -6.35 -3.19
C ILE A 15 2.36 -5.83 -2.09
N LYS A 16 2.23 -6.56 -0.99
CA LYS A 16 1.24 -6.30 0.07
C LYS A 16 1.84 -5.71 1.35
N ASN A 17 3.16 -5.76 1.51
CA ASN A 17 3.88 -5.31 2.70
C ASN A 17 4.30 -3.83 2.65
N ILE A 18 3.71 -3.05 1.75
CA ILE A 18 3.94 -1.62 1.63
C ILE A 18 2.62 -0.89 1.81
N GLU A 19 2.55 -0.06 2.85
CA GLU A 19 1.43 0.85 3.06
C GLU A 19 1.75 2.22 2.45
N VAL A 20 0.87 2.73 1.59
CA VAL A 20 0.99 4.06 0.98
C VAL A 20 0.02 5.02 1.65
N LYS A 21 0.55 6.09 2.24
CA LYS A 21 -0.21 7.20 2.84
C LYS A 21 0.04 8.50 2.08
N THR A 22 -0.89 9.44 2.18
CA THR A 22 -0.74 10.79 1.66
C THR A 22 -1.01 11.81 2.74
N ALA A 23 -0.34 12.94 2.66
CA ALA A 23 -0.59 14.09 3.51
C ALA A 23 -0.24 15.38 2.78
N GLY A 24 -0.98 16.45 3.06
CA GLY A 24 -0.68 17.80 2.57
C GLY A 24 -0.07 18.65 3.68
N VAL A 25 0.86 19.51 3.29
CA VAL A 25 1.50 20.46 4.22
C VAL A 25 0.54 21.60 4.56
N MET A 26 -0.10 22.17 3.55
CA MET A 26 -1.04 23.29 3.66
C MET A 26 -2.45 22.84 3.22
N THR A 27 -3.03 21.89 3.91
CA THR A 27 -4.38 21.38 3.58
C THR A 27 -5.29 21.39 4.78
N VAL A 28 -6.58 21.50 4.49
CA VAL A 28 -7.65 21.21 5.46
C VAL A 28 -7.96 19.72 5.37
N ALA A 29 -8.10 19.05 6.50
CA ALA A 29 -8.43 17.63 6.53
C ALA A 29 -9.88 17.39 6.06
N GLY A 30 -10.11 16.26 5.39
CA GLY A 30 -11.44 15.81 4.98
C GLY A 30 -11.92 16.28 3.60
N LEU A 31 -11.14 17.08 2.87
CA LEU A 31 -11.50 17.52 1.52
C LEU A 31 -11.50 16.34 0.54
N LEU A 32 -12.40 16.40 -0.42
CA LEU A 32 -12.50 15.47 -1.54
C LEU A 32 -11.43 15.76 -2.61
N ALA A 33 -11.15 14.78 -3.45
CA ALA A 33 -10.41 15.01 -4.69
C ALA A 33 -11.21 15.91 -5.64
N THR A 34 -10.50 16.72 -6.45
CA THR A 34 -11.14 17.55 -7.48
C THR A 34 -11.79 16.69 -8.57
N PRO A 35 -12.82 17.19 -9.25
CA PRO A 35 -13.48 16.45 -10.35
C PRO A 35 -12.50 16.01 -11.44
N GLU A 36 -11.54 16.87 -11.80
CA GLU A 36 -10.50 16.57 -12.80
C GLU A 36 -9.60 15.43 -12.35
N ALA A 37 -9.19 15.43 -11.07
CA ALA A 37 -8.39 14.32 -10.52
C ALA A 37 -9.18 13.01 -10.52
N VAL A 38 -10.47 13.05 -10.16
CA VAL A 38 -11.34 11.88 -10.21
C VAL A 38 -11.46 11.36 -11.63
N GLN A 39 -11.76 12.23 -12.61
CA GLN A 39 -11.92 11.84 -14.01
C GLN A 39 -10.68 11.15 -14.58
N ILE A 40 -9.48 11.69 -14.29
CA ILE A 40 -8.23 11.11 -14.78
C ILE A 40 -7.94 9.77 -14.12
N MET A 41 -8.22 9.65 -12.85
CA MET A 41 -7.93 8.42 -12.11
C MET A 41 -8.95 7.32 -12.40
N ASP A 42 -10.20 7.66 -12.69
CA ASP A 42 -11.21 6.71 -13.19
C ASP A 42 -10.76 6.07 -14.52
N ALA A 43 -10.15 6.86 -15.42
CA ALA A 43 -9.64 6.36 -16.70
C ALA A 43 -8.52 5.31 -16.54
N VAL A 44 -7.85 5.28 -15.40
CA VAL A 44 -6.84 4.26 -15.08
C VAL A 44 -7.32 3.25 -14.03
N GLY A 45 -8.62 3.22 -13.75
CA GLY A 45 -9.24 2.24 -12.84
C GLY A 45 -8.98 2.51 -11.36
N VAL A 46 -8.81 3.77 -10.95
CA VAL A 46 -8.58 4.16 -9.55
C VAL A 46 -9.68 5.12 -9.09
N ASP A 47 -10.55 4.67 -8.20
CA ASP A 47 -11.59 5.51 -7.60
C ASP A 47 -11.01 6.41 -6.50
N LEU A 48 -11.04 7.73 -6.71
CA LEU A 48 -10.62 8.73 -5.74
C LEU A 48 -11.75 9.29 -4.87
N ARG A 49 -13.00 8.96 -5.09
CA ARG A 49 -14.16 9.57 -4.39
C ARG A 49 -14.16 9.32 -2.90
N LYS A 50 -13.54 8.21 -2.47
CA LYS A 50 -13.40 7.82 -1.06
C LYS A 50 -12.18 8.43 -0.38
N TYR A 51 -11.25 9.00 -1.13
CA TYR A 51 -10.06 9.62 -0.56
C TYR A 51 -10.41 10.96 0.10
N ARG A 52 -9.79 11.21 1.23
CA ARG A 52 -9.90 12.46 1.98
C ARG A 52 -8.51 13.03 2.22
N SER A 53 -8.40 14.36 2.13
CA SER A 53 -7.16 15.04 2.45
C SER A 53 -6.82 14.85 3.93
N THR A 54 -5.53 14.69 4.21
CA THR A 54 -4.98 14.54 5.57
C THR A 54 -3.84 15.53 5.73
N LYS A 55 -3.79 16.21 6.87
CA LYS A 55 -2.71 17.13 7.18
C LYS A 55 -1.45 16.34 7.59
N LEU A 56 -0.30 16.76 7.13
CA LEU A 56 0.98 16.18 7.55
C LEU A 56 1.23 16.46 9.03
N THR A 57 1.62 15.40 9.77
CA THR A 57 1.95 15.50 11.20
C THR A 57 3.36 14.97 11.48
N PRO A 58 4.02 15.42 12.58
CA PRO A 58 5.32 14.89 12.98
C PRO A 58 5.32 13.36 13.19
N GLU A 59 4.20 12.81 13.71
CA GLU A 59 4.04 11.36 13.91
C GLU A 59 4.05 10.60 12.59
N MET A 60 3.41 11.16 11.54
CA MET A 60 3.46 10.56 10.19
C MET A 60 4.88 10.57 9.64
N VAL A 61 5.60 11.70 9.80
CA VAL A 61 7.01 11.83 9.39
C VAL A 61 7.88 10.84 10.15
N LYS A 62 7.68 10.69 11.46
CA LYS A 62 8.44 9.74 12.29
C LYS A 62 8.22 8.30 11.87
N LYS A 63 6.96 7.89 11.64
CA LYS A 63 6.58 6.49 11.33
C LYS A 63 6.88 6.06 9.90
N ALA A 64 7.01 6.99 8.97
CA ALA A 64 7.28 6.65 7.57
C ALA A 64 8.69 6.08 7.41
N ASP A 65 8.84 5.05 6.58
CA ASP A 65 10.15 4.51 6.16
C ASP A 65 10.74 5.27 4.97
N LEU A 66 9.87 5.85 4.13
CA LEU A 66 10.22 6.68 2.98
C LEU A 66 9.21 7.81 2.83
N ILE A 67 9.67 9.02 2.63
CA ILE A 67 8.86 10.23 2.44
C ILE A 67 9.22 10.84 1.09
N LEU A 68 8.21 11.01 0.23
CA LEU A 68 8.40 11.53 -1.11
C LEU A 68 7.57 12.81 -1.29
N GLY A 69 8.26 13.92 -1.45
CA GLY A 69 7.65 15.22 -1.73
C GLY A 69 7.51 15.47 -3.23
N MET A 70 6.49 16.20 -3.62
CA MET A 70 6.29 16.63 -5.02
C MET A 70 7.14 17.84 -5.37
N THR A 71 7.42 18.69 -4.38
CA THR A 71 8.22 19.93 -4.53
C THR A 71 9.23 20.05 -3.39
N PRO A 72 10.28 20.88 -3.52
CA PRO A 72 11.22 21.16 -2.43
C PRO A 72 10.55 21.69 -1.17
N PHE A 73 9.46 22.44 -1.31
CA PHE A 73 8.67 22.94 -0.17
C PHE A 73 8.13 21.78 0.70
N HIS A 74 7.64 20.70 0.07
CA HIS A 74 7.15 19.53 0.81
C HIS A 74 8.27 18.82 1.57
N VAL A 75 9.44 18.64 0.93
CA VAL A 75 10.64 18.05 1.55
C VAL A 75 11.09 18.89 2.74
N GLN A 76 11.27 20.19 2.54
CA GLN A 76 11.70 21.11 3.60
C GLN A 76 10.70 21.14 4.76
N SER A 77 9.41 21.08 4.48
CA SER A 77 8.38 21.08 5.52
C SER A 77 8.45 19.82 6.38
N ALA A 78 8.66 18.65 5.79
CA ALA A 78 8.88 17.41 6.54
C ALA A 78 10.15 17.48 7.39
N LEU A 79 11.25 18.00 6.84
CA LEU A 79 12.53 18.19 7.55
C LEU A 79 12.45 19.20 8.70
N ARG A 80 11.64 20.27 8.55
CA ARG A 80 11.38 21.21 9.68
C ARG A 80 10.61 20.57 10.82
N MET A 81 9.68 19.65 10.50
CA MET A 81 8.92 18.92 11.52
C MET A 81 9.79 17.89 12.26
N LEU A 82 10.70 17.23 11.54
CA LEU A 82 11.59 16.21 12.10
C LEU A 82 12.91 16.18 11.31
N PRO A 83 13.97 16.91 11.78
CA PRO A 83 15.27 16.98 11.09
C PRO A 83 15.93 15.61 10.86
N ASP A 84 15.71 14.66 11.78
CA ASP A 84 16.23 13.30 11.70
C ASP A 84 15.63 12.48 10.54
N SER A 85 14.59 13.01 9.89
CA SER A 85 14.00 12.35 8.70
C SER A 85 14.79 12.56 7.41
N ARG A 86 15.92 13.29 7.44
CA ARG A 86 16.72 13.64 6.25
C ARG A 86 17.12 12.42 5.42
N GLY A 87 17.51 11.31 6.05
CA GLY A 87 17.92 10.10 5.36
C GLY A 87 16.79 9.30 4.68
N LYS A 88 15.53 9.73 4.85
CA LYS A 88 14.34 9.07 4.27
C LYS A 88 13.37 10.01 3.57
N THR A 89 13.76 11.28 3.37
CA THR A 89 12.88 12.32 2.80
C THR A 89 13.51 12.89 1.52
N PHE A 90 12.84 12.68 0.39
CA PHE A 90 13.35 13.01 -0.94
C PHE A 90 12.27 13.62 -1.83
N LEU A 91 12.66 14.25 -2.93
CA LEU A 91 11.74 14.55 -4.04
C LEU A 91 11.41 13.28 -4.80
N LEU A 92 10.13 13.08 -5.16
CA LEU A 92 9.68 11.86 -5.87
C LEU A 92 10.45 11.66 -7.18
N LYS A 93 10.54 12.68 -8.03
CA LYS A 93 11.21 12.57 -9.34
C LYS A 93 12.73 12.41 -9.19
N GLU A 94 13.35 13.05 -8.23
CA GLU A 94 14.78 12.92 -7.94
C GLU A 94 15.09 11.49 -7.45
N TYR A 95 14.33 10.99 -6.48
CA TYR A 95 14.48 9.63 -5.94
C TYR A 95 14.36 8.54 -7.03
N THR A 96 13.59 8.84 -8.07
CA THR A 96 13.38 7.92 -9.20
C THR A 96 14.31 8.18 -10.39
N GLY A 97 15.38 8.96 -10.21
CA GLY A 97 16.42 9.18 -11.20
C GLY A 97 16.03 10.15 -12.32
N SER A 98 15.16 11.11 -12.05
CA SER A 98 14.89 12.19 -13.00
C SER A 98 15.91 13.33 -12.84
N ASP A 99 16.19 14.05 -13.93
CA ASP A 99 17.09 15.21 -13.93
C ASP A 99 16.68 16.25 -12.87
N VAL A 100 17.64 16.74 -12.11
CA VAL A 100 17.46 17.73 -11.03
C VAL A 100 16.70 18.96 -11.52
N ARG A 101 16.93 19.39 -12.77
CA ARG A 101 16.27 20.57 -13.37
C ARG A 101 14.75 20.39 -13.55
N HIS A 102 14.26 19.16 -13.57
CA HIS A 102 12.84 18.82 -13.75
C HIS A 102 12.32 17.92 -12.61
N SER A 103 12.91 18.07 -11.41
CA SER A 103 12.63 17.19 -10.26
C SER A 103 11.31 17.50 -9.54
N GLN A 104 10.64 18.61 -9.88
CA GLN A 104 9.38 19.01 -9.27
C GLN A 104 8.18 18.48 -10.06
N ILE A 105 7.10 18.19 -9.33
CA ILE A 105 5.77 17.97 -9.87
C ILE A 105 4.87 19.07 -9.35
N SER A 106 4.38 19.93 -10.25
CA SER A 106 3.53 21.07 -9.91
C SER A 106 2.14 20.62 -9.44
N ASP A 107 1.52 21.41 -8.58
CA ASP A 107 0.14 21.20 -8.17
C ASP A 107 -0.81 21.71 -9.28
N PRO A 108 -1.68 20.85 -9.85
CA PRO A 108 -2.61 21.26 -10.90
C PRO A 108 -3.90 21.89 -10.36
N MET A 109 -4.05 22.08 -9.04
CA MET A 109 -5.27 22.62 -8.44
C MET A 109 -5.65 23.97 -9.09
N GLY A 110 -6.92 24.09 -9.52
CA GLY A 110 -7.43 25.26 -10.23
C GLY A 110 -7.05 25.35 -11.70
N CYS A 111 -6.31 24.37 -12.24
CA CYS A 111 -5.96 24.31 -13.66
C CYS A 111 -6.97 23.49 -14.48
N THR A 112 -6.77 23.52 -15.80
CA THR A 112 -7.60 22.75 -16.76
C THR A 112 -7.31 21.25 -16.69
N LEU A 113 -8.22 20.44 -17.21
CA LEU A 113 -8.06 18.98 -17.30
C LEU A 113 -6.79 18.56 -18.05
N GLU A 114 -6.36 19.32 -19.05
CA GLU A 114 -5.13 19.05 -19.80
C GLU A 114 -3.88 19.21 -18.93
N VAL A 115 -3.85 20.19 -18.03
CA VAL A 115 -2.77 20.33 -17.06
C VAL A 115 -2.76 19.17 -16.09
N TYR A 116 -3.93 18.73 -15.59
CA TYR A 116 -4.05 17.55 -14.75
C TYR A 116 -3.55 16.28 -15.45
N LYS A 117 -3.87 16.08 -16.74
CA LYS A 117 -3.37 14.94 -17.54
C LYS A 117 -1.84 14.94 -17.63
N ARG A 118 -1.23 16.09 -17.90
CA ARG A 118 0.24 16.24 -17.97
C ARG A 118 0.88 15.93 -16.63
N VAL A 119 0.36 16.52 -15.54
CA VAL A 119 0.87 16.27 -14.18
C VAL A 119 0.71 14.80 -13.80
N PHE A 120 -0.41 14.18 -14.17
CA PHE A 120 -0.58 12.74 -13.93
C PHE A 120 0.41 11.90 -14.74
N GLY A 121 0.75 12.29 -15.97
CA GLY A 121 1.81 11.65 -16.75
C GLY A 121 3.16 11.63 -16.03
N ASP A 122 3.54 12.75 -15.42
CA ASP A 122 4.75 12.88 -14.58
C ASP A 122 4.68 11.98 -13.35
N ILE A 123 3.55 12.00 -12.64
CA ILE A 123 3.30 11.16 -11.46
C ILE A 123 3.40 9.68 -11.84
N LYS A 124 2.72 9.29 -12.92
CA LYS A 124 2.70 7.92 -13.42
C LYS A 124 4.12 7.42 -13.71
N SER A 125 4.87 8.19 -14.50
CA SER A 125 6.26 7.85 -14.83
C SER A 125 7.14 7.68 -13.59
N ALA A 126 7.02 8.58 -12.63
CA ALA A 126 7.77 8.50 -11.38
C ALA A 126 7.36 7.28 -10.52
N CYS A 127 6.06 6.99 -10.42
CA CYS A 127 5.58 5.82 -9.69
C CYS A 127 6.01 4.50 -10.34
N ASP A 128 6.00 4.41 -11.69
CA ASP A 128 6.45 3.23 -12.43
C ASP A 128 7.96 2.98 -12.22
N LYS A 129 8.77 4.04 -12.13
CA LYS A 129 10.19 3.96 -11.76
C LYS A 129 10.38 3.59 -10.30
N LEU A 130 9.58 4.18 -9.39
CA LEU A 130 9.62 3.87 -7.96
C LEU A 130 9.34 2.39 -7.69
N LEU A 131 8.40 1.79 -8.42
CA LEU A 131 8.10 0.36 -8.33
C LEU A 131 9.33 -0.53 -8.59
N LYS A 132 10.27 -0.05 -9.40
CA LYS A 132 11.53 -0.74 -9.73
C LYS A 132 12.69 -0.37 -8.81
N SER A 133 12.49 0.50 -7.84
CA SER A 133 13.53 0.92 -6.89
C SER A 133 13.95 -0.21 -5.95
N GLU A 134 15.17 -0.12 -5.44
CA GLU A 134 15.68 -1.10 -4.46
C GLU A 134 14.83 -1.15 -3.19
N PHE A 135 14.27 -0.02 -2.77
CA PHE A 135 13.36 0.06 -1.62
C PHE A 135 12.16 -0.86 -1.78
N ILE A 136 11.48 -0.80 -2.94
CA ILE A 136 10.31 -1.64 -3.23
C ILE A 136 10.73 -3.09 -3.47
N LEU A 137 11.77 -3.33 -4.28
CA LEU A 137 12.24 -4.68 -4.62
C LEU A 137 12.82 -5.42 -3.41
N GLY A 138 13.51 -4.73 -2.51
CA GLY A 138 14.01 -5.29 -1.27
C GLY A 138 12.86 -5.80 -0.38
N ARG A 139 11.79 -5.04 -0.25
CA ARG A 139 10.59 -5.44 0.50
C ARG A 139 9.83 -6.59 -0.18
N LYS A 140 9.75 -6.62 -1.49
CA LYS A 140 9.17 -7.76 -2.25
C LYS A 140 9.95 -9.06 -2.00
N LYS A 141 11.29 -9.00 -1.94
CA LYS A 141 12.13 -10.18 -1.63
C LYS A 141 11.92 -10.67 -0.20
N SER A 142 11.80 -9.76 0.78
CA SER A 142 11.55 -10.13 2.18
C SER A 142 10.20 -10.81 2.38
N GLU A 143 9.16 -10.36 1.67
CA GLU A 143 7.82 -10.97 1.70
C GLU A 143 7.84 -12.40 1.15
N LYS A 144 8.51 -12.63 0.02
CA LYS A 144 8.65 -13.97 -0.56
C LYS A 144 9.34 -14.93 0.41
N ARG A 145 10.46 -14.52 1.01
CA ARG A 145 11.21 -15.34 2.00
C ARG A 145 10.34 -15.66 3.23
N ALA A 146 9.58 -14.69 3.73
CA ALA A 146 8.68 -14.92 4.87
C ALA A 146 7.55 -15.90 4.54
N HIS A 147 7.03 -15.85 3.31
CA HIS A 147 5.98 -16.78 2.86
C HIS A 147 6.52 -18.21 2.68
N GLU A 148 7.70 -18.37 2.09
CA GLU A 148 8.39 -19.66 1.93
C GLU A 148 8.74 -20.29 3.29
N ALA A 149 9.22 -19.50 4.25
CA ALA A 149 9.51 -19.96 5.60
C ALA A 149 8.27 -20.44 6.37
N LYS A 150 7.11 -19.81 6.14
CA LYS A 150 5.82 -20.25 6.71
C LYS A 150 5.34 -21.57 6.08
N LYS A 151 5.53 -21.74 4.77
CA LYS A 151 5.12 -22.96 4.05
C LYS A 151 5.96 -24.18 4.44
N SER A 152 7.24 -24.00 4.76
CA SER A 152 8.14 -25.08 5.21
C SER A 152 7.87 -25.54 6.64
N LYS A 153 7.19 -24.74 7.48
CA LYS A 153 6.86 -25.09 8.88
C LYS A 153 5.56 -25.86 9.06
N HIS A 154 4.81 -26.16 7.99
CA HIS A 154 3.64 -27.05 8.02
C HIS A 154 3.94 -28.30 7.19
N PRO A 155 4.56 -29.35 7.78
CA PRO A 155 4.60 -30.66 7.14
C PRO A 155 3.18 -31.24 7.13
N ALA A 156 2.74 -31.67 5.95
CA ALA A 156 1.45 -32.34 5.76
C ALA A 156 1.30 -33.47 6.81
N SER A 157 0.25 -33.39 7.62
CA SER A 157 -0.12 -34.46 8.53
C SER A 157 -0.38 -35.73 7.71
N LYS A 158 0.48 -36.73 7.91
CA LYS A 158 0.31 -38.07 7.35
C LYS A 158 -0.98 -38.66 7.91
N THR A 159 -1.93 -38.89 7.03
CA THR A 159 -3.14 -39.71 7.27
C THR A 159 -2.71 -41.07 7.76
N VAL A 160 -2.92 -41.35 9.04
CA VAL A 160 -2.80 -42.71 9.59
C VAL A 160 -4.08 -43.45 9.26
N ARG A 161 -3.94 -44.38 8.34
CA ARG A 161 -4.93 -45.35 7.93
C ARG A 161 -5.11 -46.37 9.06
N SER A 162 -6.14 -46.24 9.91
CA SER A 162 -6.50 -47.24 10.89
C SER A 162 -7.16 -48.42 10.21
N LYS A 163 -6.54 -49.61 10.35
CA LYS A 163 -7.06 -50.89 9.95
C LYS A 163 -8.25 -51.30 10.86
N SER A 164 -9.29 -51.74 10.22
CA SER A 164 -10.46 -52.40 10.82
C SER A 164 -10.09 -53.70 11.53
N VAL A 165 -10.54 -53.85 12.77
CA VAL A 165 -10.64 -55.17 13.44
C VAL A 165 -12.10 -55.40 13.86
N SER A 166 -12.56 -56.59 13.46
CA SER A 166 -13.88 -57.13 13.56
C SER A 166 -14.32 -57.49 14.99
N THR A 167 -15.64 -57.39 15.18
CA THR A 167 -16.56 -57.87 16.22
C THR A 167 -16.19 -59.13 17.00
N PRO A 168 -16.79 -59.37 18.23
CA PRO A 168 -18.10 -60.02 18.23
C PRO A 168 -19.14 -59.55 19.29
N LYS A 169 -20.39 -60.01 19.03
CA LYS A 169 -21.66 -59.90 19.75
C LYS A 169 -21.63 -60.32 21.23
N ALA A 170 -22.39 -59.63 22.08
CA ALA A 170 -23.19 -60.30 23.13
C ALA A 170 -24.41 -59.45 23.54
N GLN A 171 -25.44 -60.16 23.77
CA GLN A 171 -26.85 -59.89 23.98
C GLN A 171 -27.20 -59.25 25.32
N GLY A 172 -28.30 -58.50 25.30
CA GLY A 172 -29.34 -58.70 26.33
C GLY A 172 -29.52 -57.60 27.37
N LYS A 173 -30.53 -56.87 27.37
CA LYS A 173 -31.78 -56.91 28.13
C LYS A 173 -32.41 -55.52 28.35
N THR A 174 -33.66 -55.52 28.03
CA THR A 174 -34.73 -54.58 28.30
C THR A 174 -34.86 -54.17 29.76
N VAL A 175 -35.16 -52.88 30.04
CA VAL A 175 -36.16 -52.50 31.06
C VAL A 175 -36.75 -51.11 30.75
N LYS A 176 -38.09 -51.07 30.74
CA LYS A 176 -38.99 -49.93 30.65
C LYS A 176 -39.05 -49.15 32.00
N LYS A 177 -39.31 -47.83 31.94
CA LYS A 177 -40.30 -47.06 32.73
C LYS A 177 -39.97 -45.59 32.56
N LYS A 178 -40.78 -44.72 31.99
CA LYS A 178 -42.09 -44.14 32.24
C LYS A 178 -42.06 -42.99 33.30
N VAL A 179 -42.57 -41.79 32.84
CA VAL A 179 -43.29 -40.73 33.63
C VAL A 179 -42.36 -39.73 34.37
N ARG A 180 -42.40 -38.44 34.10
CA ARG A 180 -43.49 -37.43 33.98
C ARG A 180 -42.98 -36.25 33.15
#